data_b4a670e9a00ca4a5aac7d29bd426040c
#
_entry.id   b4a670e9a00ca4a5aac7d29bd426040c
#
_cell.length_a   1.000
_cell.length_b   1.000
_cell.length_c   1.000
_cell.angle_alpha   90.00
_cell.angle_beta   90.00
_cell.angle_gamma   90.00
#
_symmetry.space_group_name_H-M   'P 1'
#
loop_
_entity.id
_entity.type
_entity.pdbx_description
1 polymer ?
#
loop_
_entity_poly.entity_id
_entity_poly.type
_entity_poly.pdbx_seq_one_letter_code
_entity_poly.pdbx_strand_id
1 'polypeptide(L)'
;MNLGKNHVCPVGIAGSLDNRIRRWLQDPRKILAPYIEEGMTVLDLGCGPGFFSIDMAGMVGKSGRVIAVDLQEGMLHKLRDKIRGTEFEERIILHKCEKNSIGVSKKVDFALAFYMVHEVPNKKTVF
;
A
#
# COMPACT_ATOMS: atom_id res chain seq x y z
N MET A 1 14.53 -0.56 1.45
CA MET A 1 13.95 0.37 2.44
C MET A 1 13.55 -0.39 3.69
N ASN A 2 13.85 0.14 4.84
CA ASN A 2 13.60 -0.50 6.12
C ASN A 2 12.74 0.44 6.97
N LEU A 3 11.54 -0.02 7.36
CA LEU A 3 10.62 0.81 8.13
C LEU A 3 10.67 0.44 9.60
N GLY A 4 10.86 1.45 10.44
CA GLY A 4 10.89 1.26 11.89
C GLY A 4 9.52 1.05 12.50
N LYS A 5 9.51 0.59 13.74
CA LYS A 5 8.27 0.32 14.45
C LYS A 5 7.49 1.57 14.85
N ASN A 6 8.16 2.72 14.88
CA ASN A 6 7.57 3.97 15.37
C ASN A 6 6.90 4.81 14.28
N HIS A 7 6.83 4.30 13.07
CA HIS A 7 6.14 5.01 12.01
C HIS A 7 4.64 4.96 12.23
N VAL A 8 4.00 6.12 12.06
CA VAL A 8 2.56 6.23 12.21
C VAL A 8 1.87 5.58 11.01
N CYS A 9 0.87 4.74 11.29
CA CYS A 9 0.06 4.18 10.23
C CYS A 9 -0.92 5.23 9.72
N PRO A 10 -0.92 5.55 8.43
CA PRO A 10 -1.85 6.53 7.88
C PRO A 10 -3.30 6.09 8.01
N VAL A 11 -4.19 7.02 8.35
CA VAL A 11 -5.62 6.74 8.35
C VAL A 11 -6.19 6.94 6.95
N GLY A 12 -7.33 6.33 6.68
CA GLY A 12 -7.90 6.34 5.35
C GLY A 12 -8.27 7.73 4.83
N ILE A 13 -8.27 7.89 3.53
CA ILE A 13 -8.71 9.12 2.88
C ILE A 13 -10.20 9.27 3.06
N ALA A 14 -10.62 10.47 3.38
CA ALA A 14 -12.05 10.80 3.49
C ALA A 14 -12.64 11.23 2.14
N GLY A 15 -12.26 10.61 1.08
CA GLY A 15 -12.96 10.68 -0.19
C GLY A 15 -12.78 11.93 -1.06
N SER A 16 -12.04 12.94 -0.62
CA SER A 16 -11.80 14.12 -1.44
C SER A 16 -10.49 13.98 -2.19
N LEU A 17 -10.55 13.81 -3.50
CA LEU A 17 -9.37 13.61 -4.35
C LEU A 17 -9.14 14.81 -5.26
N ASP A 18 -7.91 15.30 -5.32
CA ASP A 18 -7.57 16.32 -6.29
C ASP A 18 -7.34 15.71 -7.68
N ASN A 19 -7.11 16.56 -8.68
CA ASN A 19 -6.97 16.09 -10.06
C ASN A 19 -5.74 15.21 -10.30
N ARG A 20 -4.67 15.41 -9.54
CA ARG A 20 -3.46 14.59 -9.68
C ARG A 20 -3.70 13.19 -9.17
N ILE A 21 -4.39 13.08 -8.04
CA ILE A 21 -4.72 11.77 -7.46
C ILE A 21 -5.66 11.02 -8.39
N ARG A 22 -6.63 11.70 -8.99
CA ARG A 22 -7.53 11.07 -9.95
C ARG A 22 -6.80 10.50 -11.15
N ARG A 23 -5.78 11.21 -11.66
CA ARG A 23 -4.97 10.71 -12.76
C ARG A 23 -4.19 9.48 -12.38
N TRP A 24 -3.66 9.46 -11.16
CA TRP A 24 -2.98 8.28 -10.64
C TRP A 24 -3.90 7.07 -10.59
N LEU A 25 -5.15 7.27 -10.17
CA LEU A 25 -6.13 6.19 -10.12
C LEU A 25 -6.52 5.69 -11.50
N GLN A 26 -6.40 6.52 -12.53
CA GLN A 26 -6.69 6.13 -13.90
C GLN A 26 -5.59 5.26 -14.53
N ASP A 27 -4.34 5.52 -14.18
CA ASP A 27 -3.22 4.77 -14.74
C ASP A 27 -2.07 4.62 -13.73
N PRO A 28 -2.29 3.86 -12.66
CA PRO A 28 -1.27 3.68 -11.63
C PRO A 28 -0.02 2.95 -12.14
N ARG A 29 -0.18 2.03 -13.08
CA ARG A 29 0.97 1.27 -13.61
C ARG A 29 1.97 2.17 -14.31
N LYS A 30 1.47 3.11 -15.10
CA LYS A 30 2.34 4.03 -15.84
C LYS A 30 3.18 4.88 -14.89
N ILE A 31 2.58 5.34 -13.80
CA ILE A 31 3.27 6.18 -12.83
C ILE A 31 4.27 5.38 -12.00
N LEU A 32 3.92 4.16 -11.65
CA LEU A 32 4.74 3.31 -10.78
C LEU A 32 5.82 2.53 -11.53
N ALA A 33 5.69 2.38 -12.85
CA ALA A 33 6.62 1.59 -13.65
C ALA A 33 8.10 1.96 -13.45
N PRO A 34 8.49 3.25 -13.33
CA PRO A 34 9.89 3.58 -13.11
C PRO A 34 10.47 3.09 -11.77
N TYR A 35 9.60 2.74 -10.82
CA TYR A 35 10.01 2.43 -9.45
C TYR A 35 9.89 0.96 -9.09
N ILE A 36 9.09 0.19 -9.81
CA ILE A 36 8.77 -1.19 -9.45
C ILE A 36 9.25 -2.15 -10.54
N GLU A 37 10.03 -3.13 -10.12
CA GLU A 37 10.56 -4.17 -10.99
C GLU A 37 10.10 -5.55 -10.51
N GLU A 38 10.11 -6.50 -11.42
CA GLU A 38 9.79 -7.89 -11.11
C GLU A 38 10.72 -8.43 -10.01
N GLY A 39 10.13 -9.14 -9.06
CA GLY A 39 10.88 -9.71 -7.94
C GLY A 39 10.95 -8.83 -6.71
N MET A 40 10.55 -7.58 -6.81
CA MET A 40 10.60 -6.66 -5.67
C MET A 40 9.58 -7.01 -4.60
N THR A 41 9.90 -6.61 -3.36
CA THR A 41 8.94 -6.56 -2.26
C THR A 41 8.56 -5.10 -2.07
N VAL A 42 7.28 -4.80 -2.22
CA VAL A 42 6.78 -3.43 -2.11
C VAL A 42 5.77 -3.30 -0.98
N LEU A 43 5.70 -2.12 -0.42
CA LEU A 43 4.80 -1.82 0.69
C LEU A 43 3.77 -0.79 0.24
N ASP A 44 2.49 -1.09 0.47
CA ASP A 44 1.39 -0.18 0.17
C ASP A 44 0.78 0.27 1.50
N LEU A 45 1.20 1.45 1.96
CA LEU A 45 0.71 2.03 3.21
C LEU A 45 -0.64 2.70 3.00
N GLY A 46 -1.64 2.25 3.76
CA GLY A 46 -3.00 2.73 3.57
C GLY A 46 -3.57 2.19 2.28
N CYS A 47 -3.51 0.88 2.10
CA CYS A 47 -3.88 0.24 0.84
C CYS A 47 -5.35 0.40 0.47
N GLY A 48 -6.23 0.68 1.44
CA GLY A 48 -7.66 0.70 1.21
C GLY A 48 -8.15 -0.62 0.63
N PRO A 49 -9.11 -0.58 -0.29
CA PRO A 49 -9.62 -1.80 -0.93
C PRO A 49 -8.71 -2.34 -2.05
N GLY A 50 -7.50 -1.80 -2.19
CA GLY A 50 -6.50 -2.37 -3.09
C GLY A 50 -6.29 -1.68 -4.43
N PHE A 51 -6.57 -0.39 -4.53
CA PHE A 51 -6.39 0.33 -5.80
C PHE A 51 -5.00 0.15 -6.40
N PHE A 52 -3.96 0.28 -5.59
CA PHE A 52 -2.59 0.15 -6.06
C PHE A 52 -2.00 -1.23 -5.79
N SER A 53 -2.47 -1.91 -4.74
CA SER A 53 -1.92 -3.20 -4.35
C SER A 53 -2.02 -4.22 -5.47
N ILE A 54 -3.16 -4.28 -6.15
CA ILE A 54 -3.38 -5.24 -7.22
C ILE A 54 -2.50 -4.93 -8.44
N ASP A 55 -2.40 -3.64 -8.80
CA ASP A 55 -1.52 -3.25 -9.90
C ASP A 55 -0.07 -3.55 -9.58
N MET A 56 0.37 -3.22 -8.37
CA MET A 56 1.74 -3.51 -7.95
C MET A 56 2.02 -5.01 -7.91
N ALA A 57 1.03 -5.81 -7.51
CA ALA A 57 1.18 -7.27 -7.53
C ALA A 57 1.41 -7.81 -8.94
N GLY A 58 0.75 -7.21 -9.93
CA GLY A 58 1.01 -7.54 -11.32
C GLY A 58 2.42 -7.15 -11.76
N MET A 59 2.91 -6.03 -11.27
CA MET A 59 4.23 -5.52 -11.65
C MET A 59 5.38 -6.29 -11.02
N VAL A 60 5.24 -6.72 -9.76
CA VAL A 60 6.31 -7.49 -9.09
C VAL A 60 6.37 -8.95 -9.54
N GLY A 61 5.35 -9.44 -10.17
CA GLY A 61 5.32 -10.79 -10.70
C GLY A 61 5.25 -11.88 -9.65
N LYS A 62 5.43 -13.13 -10.09
CA LYS A 62 5.33 -14.29 -9.21
C LYS A 62 6.40 -14.33 -8.13
N SER A 63 7.58 -13.81 -8.41
CA SER A 63 8.69 -13.81 -7.47
C SER A 63 8.64 -12.63 -6.49
N GLY A 64 7.80 -11.63 -6.75
CA GLY A 64 7.67 -10.47 -5.89
C GLY A 64 6.52 -10.60 -4.90
N ARG A 65 6.45 -9.63 -4.00
CA ARG A 65 5.38 -9.58 -2.99
C ARG A 65 4.96 -8.14 -2.74
N VAL A 66 3.69 -7.97 -2.41
CA VAL A 66 3.13 -6.68 -1.99
C VAL A 66 2.64 -6.85 -0.55
N ILE A 67 3.13 -6.00 0.33
CA ILE A 67 2.64 -5.95 1.70
C ILE A 67 1.62 -4.81 1.75
N ALA A 68 0.36 -5.18 1.82
CA ALA A 68 -0.75 -4.22 1.84
C ALA A 68 -1.15 -3.94 3.28
N VAL A 69 -0.94 -2.70 3.71
CA VAL A 69 -1.13 -2.30 5.10
C VAL A 69 -2.27 -1.31 5.21
N ASP A 70 -3.16 -1.55 6.15
CA ASP A 70 -4.22 -0.59 6.45
C ASP A 70 -4.55 -0.64 7.94
N LEU A 71 -4.99 0.50 8.46
CA LEU A 71 -5.47 0.61 9.81
C LEU A 71 -6.85 -0.03 9.97
N GLN A 72 -7.64 0.01 8.92
CA GLN A 72 -9.03 -0.47 8.92
C GLN A 72 -9.11 -1.89 8.42
N GLU A 73 -9.54 -2.79 9.28
CA GLU A 73 -9.70 -4.20 8.94
C GLU A 73 -10.70 -4.40 7.81
N GLY A 74 -11.75 -3.57 7.76
CA GLY A 74 -12.75 -3.65 6.69
C GLY A 74 -12.16 -3.44 5.30
N MET A 75 -11.15 -2.59 5.19
CA MET A 75 -10.46 -2.37 3.91
C MET A 75 -9.67 -3.61 3.50
N LEU A 76 -9.01 -4.23 4.46
CA LEU A 76 -8.26 -5.47 4.20
C LEU A 76 -9.19 -6.60 3.79
N HIS A 77 -10.38 -6.68 4.37
CA HIS A 77 -11.38 -7.66 3.97
C HIS A 77 -11.83 -7.45 2.52
N LYS A 78 -12.04 -6.20 2.13
CA LYS A 78 -12.42 -5.89 0.74
C LYS A 78 -11.32 -6.30 -0.23
N LEU A 79 -10.07 -6.03 0.11
CA LEU A 79 -8.95 -6.44 -0.73
C LEU A 79 -8.85 -7.96 -0.79
N ARG A 80 -8.99 -8.63 0.35
CA ARG A 80 -8.96 -10.09 0.39
C ARG A 80 -10.01 -10.70 -0.53
N ASP A 81 -11.22 -10.16 -0.51
CA ASP A 81 -12.29 -10.67 -1.35
C ASP A 81 -12.00 -10.48 -2.83
N LYS A 82 -11.39 -9.34 -3.18
CA LYS A 82 -11.03 -9.06 -4.56
C LYS A 82 -9.98 -10.02 -5.12
N ILE A 83 -9.00 -10.40 -4.30
CA ILE A 83 -7.87 -11.21 -4.78
C ILE A 83 -8.11 -12.71 -4.61
N ARG A 84 -9.14 -13.10 -3.87
CA ARG A 84 -9.44 -14.51 -3.63
C ARG A 84 -9.65 -15.26 -4.93
N GLY A 85 -8.92 -16.37 -5.08
CA GLY A 85 -9.00 -17.19 -6.29
C GLY A 85 -8.26 -16.63 -7.49
N THR A 86 -7.60 -15.49 -7.35
CA THR A 86 -6.79 -14.90 -8.41
C THR A 86 -5.32 -15.23 -8.20
N GLU A 87 -4.51 -14.95 -9.21
CA GLU A 87 -3.05 -15.11 -9.11
C GLU A 87 -2.42 -14.20 -8.07
N PHE A 88 -3.13 -13.14 -7.66
CA PHE A 88 -2.61 -12.16 -6.71
C PHE A 88 -2.76 -12.58 -5.25
N GLU A 89 -3.57 -13.60 -4.98
CA GLU A 89 -3.83 -14.03 -3.61
C GLU A 89 -2.55 -14.39 -2.86
N GLU A 90 -1.61 -15.03 -3.53
CA GLU A 90 -0.33 -15.41 -2.92
C GLU A 90 0.69 -14.28 -2.92
N ARG A 91 0.51 -13.27 -3.77
CA ARG A 91 1.46 -12.16 -3.90
C ARG A 91 1.21 -11.03 -2.92
N ILE A 92 -0.04 -10.87 -2.47
CA ILE A 92 -0.42 -9.76 -1.60
C ILE A 92 -0.57 -10.27 -0.17
N ILE A 93 0.27 -9.73 0.71
CA ILE A 93 0.25 -10.04 2.13
C ILE A 93 -0.52 -8.93 2.83
N LEU A 94 -1.63 -9.29 3.48
CA LEU A 94 -2.46 -8.31 4.18
C LEU A 94 -1.94 -8.12 5.60
N HIS A 95 -1.78 -6.88 6.00
CA HIS A 95 -1.26 -6.55 7.32
C HIS A 95 -2.03 -5.38 7.92
N LYS A 96 -2.65 -5.62 9.08
CA LYS A 96 -3.32 -4.56 9.81
C LYS A 96 -2.32 -3.83 10.68
N CYS A 97 -2.23 -2.52 10.51
CA CYS A 97 -1.33 -1.70 11.33
C CYS A 97 -2.07 -1.10 12.52
N GLU A 98 -1.29 -0.71 13.52
CA GLU A 98 -1.81 -0.01 14.68
C GLU A 98 -1.64 1.50 14.50
N LYS A 99 -2.38 2.29 15.32
CA LYS A 99 -2.33 3.75 15.25
C LYS A 99 -0.91 4.30 15.38
N ASN A 100 -0.11 3.68 16.21
CA ASN A 100 1.22 4.19 16.54
C ASN A 100 2.36 3.39 15.90
N SER A 101 2.04 2.38 15.11
CA SER A 101 3.06 1.52 14.53
C SER A 101 2.53 0.83 13.28
N ILE A 102 3.36 0.79 12.24
CA ILE A 102 3.06 0.03 11.03
C ILE A 102 3.19 -1.47 11.31
N GLY A 103 4.12 -1.85 12.17
CA GLY A 103 4.31 -3.25 12.53
C GLY A 103 5.01 -4.10 11.48
N VAL A 104 5.54 -3.49 10.43
CA VAL A 104 6.27 -4.19 9.39
C VAL A 104 7.76 -4.08 9.66
N SER A 105 8.41 -5.21 9.87
CA SER A 105 9.84 -5.26 10.15
C SER A 105 10.68 -5.75 8.97
N LYS A 106 10.04 -6.14 7.88
CA LYS A 106 10.77 -6.63 6.70
C LYS A 106 11.35 -5.48 5.90
N LYS A 107 12.46 -5.74 5.21
CA LYS A 107 12.99 -4.81 4.24
C LYS A 107 12.10 -4.80 3.01
N VAL A 108 11.85 -3.61 2.48
CA VAL A 108 11.09 -3.45 1.25
C VAL A 108 11.91 -2.64 0.25
N ASP A 109 11.68 -2.90 -1.03
CA ASP A 109 12.39 -2.23 -2.12
C ASP A 109 11.74 -0.90 -2.49
N PHE A 110 10.44 -0.78 -2.25
CA PHE A 110 9.67 0.42 -2.57
C PHE A 110 8.48 0.50 -1.64
N ALA A 111 8.13 1.70 -1.21
CA ALA A 111 6.95 1.93 -0.38
C ALA A 111 6.11 3.05 -0.98
N LEU A 112 4.82 2.78 -1.11
CA LEU A 112 3.85 3.77 -1.58
C LEU A 112 3.02 4.25 -0.40
N ALA A 113 3.02 5.57 -0.17
CA ALA A 113 2.19 6.18 0.87
C ALA A 113 1.72 7.53 0.35
N PHE A 114 0.91 7.49 -0.69
CA PHE A 114 0.73 8.69 -1.48
C PHE A 114 -0.38 9.62 -1.02
N TYR A 115 -1.30 9.17 -0.18
CA TYR A 115 -2.51 9.96 0.03
C TYR A 115 -2.80 10.36 1.47
N MET A 116 -1.94 10.07 2.40
CA MET A 116 -2.29 10.21 3.80
C MET A 116 -1.60 11.36 4.52
N VAL A 117 -0.68 12.05 3.88
CA VAL A 117 0.19 12.99 4.59
C VAL A 117 -0.60 14.07 5.34
N HIS A 118 -1.63 14.59 4.72
CA HIS A 118 -2.42 15.67 5.34
C HIS A 118 -3.42 15.17 6.40
N GLU A 119 -3.64 13.88 6.49
CA GLU A 119 -4.55 13.28 7.46
C GLU A 119 -3.85 12.74 8.70
N VAL A 120 -2.52 12.73 8.68
CA VAL A 120 -1.73 12.27 9.80
C VAL A 120 -1.60 13.41 10.81
N PRO A 121 -1.87 13.16 12.12
CA PRO A 121 -1.82 14.23 13.13
C PRO A 121 -0.49 14.95 13.21
N ASN A 122 0.61 14.27 12.96
CA ASN A 122 1.93 14.87 12.93
C ASN A 122 2.68 14.39 11.69
N LYS A 123 2.76 15.25 10.70
CA LYS A 123 3.39 14.92 9.42
C LYS A 123 4.86 14.59 9.54
N LYS A 124 5.53 15.08 10.57
CA LYS A 124 6.96 14.82 10.77
C LYS A 124 7.25 13.40 11.21
N THR A 125 6.24 12.66 11.66
CA THR A 125 6.41 11.28 12.10
C THR A 125 6.04 10.26 11.04
N VAL A 126 5.64 10.69 9.86
CA VAL A 126 5.39 9.80 8.73
C VAL A 126 6.74 9.46 8.10
N PHE A 127 7.14 8.22 8.15
CA PHE A 127 8.44 7.74 7.69
C PHE A 127 9.61 8.32 8.47
#